data_a32886c426e63e21072fb2dcf140eac9
#
_entry.id   a32886c426e63e21072fb2dcf140eac9
#
_cell.length_a   1.000
_cell.length_b   1.000
_cell.length_c   1.000
_cell.angle_alpha   90.00
_cell.angle_beta   90.00
_cell.angle_gamma   90.00
#
_symmetry.space_group_name_H-M   'P 1'
#
loop_
_entity.id
_entity.type
_entity.pdbx_description
1 polymer ?
#
loop_
_entity_poly.entity_id
_entity_poly.type
_entity_poly.pdbx_seq_one_letter_code
_entity_poly.pdbx_strand_id
1 'polypeptide(L)'
;MYLLGIDIGTSSIKVSVVEASTSQCIASAQFPETESAITSLEKGWAEQSPEMWWEHIQQAILKLNSTKKFAPADISAIGISYQMHGLVLVDKNKQVLRNSIIWCDSRSVSIGDTAFNAIGAEKCLSHLLNSPGNFTASKLAWVKQNEPQVYEKIAHVMLPGDFVSMKFTGHITTSISSLSEGIFWDFKNNELSKDILNYYGFDPSVLPNIQPVFSNHGELLPEIAAKLNLKPGIPITYKAGDQPNNALSLNVLEPGEVAATAGTSGVIYGVTDKITYDPQSRVNTFAHVNHTDQLNRLGVLLCINGTGILNSWVKKMVGAGNDYPQMNQAASQIQPGSDGLQIMPFGNGAERIFNNKMIGAQFVNIDFNKHSEAHIFRAAQEGIAFTFRYGLDIMRGNGMNPSIIRAGYSNMFLSDVFTEAFVNATNVPVALYHTDGSVGAAIGAGIGSGTYKNATEAFSNFKPIKVVEPSNAKGFNELYLDWHKSLEKYL
;
A
#
# COMPACT_ATOMS: atom_id res chain seq x y z
N MET A 1 -11.20 -26.91 -4.35
CA MET A 1 -9.90 -26.40 -3.87
C MET A 1 -10.00 -24.89 -3.73
N TYR A 2 -9.60 -24.36 -2.59
CA TYR A 2 -9.71 -22.94 -2.26
C TYR A 2 -8.38 -22.38 -1.77
N LEU A 3 -8.21 -21.07 -1.93
CA LEU A 3 -7.05 -20.29 -1.48
C LEU A 3 -7.55 -19.27 -0.46
N LEU A 4 -6.87 -19.16 0.69
CA LEU A 4 -7.20 -18.19 1.73
C LEU A 4 -6.22 -17.02 1.65
N GLY A 5 -6.74 -15.82 1.49
CA GLY A 5 -5.96 -14.59 1.57
C GLY A 5 -6.32 -13.78 2.80
N ILE A 6 -5.30 -13.22 3.43
CA ILE A 6 -5.37 -12.38 4.62
C ILE A 6 -4.76 -11.03 4.27
N ASP A 7 -5.45 -9.94 4.56
CA ASP A 7 -4.96 -8.57 4.38
C ASP A 7 -4.98 -7.85 5.74
N ILE A 8 -3.78 -7.56 6.25
CA ILE A 8 -3.56 -6.95 7.57
C ILE A 8 -3.49 -5.44 7.38
N GLY A 9 -4.64 -4.79 7.38
CA GLY A 9 -4.73 -3.33 7.36
C GLY A 9 -4.61 -2.70 8.77
N THR A 10 -4.41 -1.40 8.81
CA THR A 10 -4.32 -0.64 10.06
C THR A 10 -5.66 -0.56 10.78
N SER A 11 -6.75 -0.37 10.03
CA SER A 11 -8.11 -0.22 10.60
C SER A 11 -8.78 -1.57 10.87
N SER A 12 -8.46 -2.60 10.08
CA SER A 12 -9.11 -3.91 10.17
C SER A 12 -8.34 -4.97 9.41
N ILE A 13 -8.63 -6.22 9.71
CA ILE A 13 -8.17 -7.40 8.99
C ILE A 13 -9.28 -7.84 8.04
N LYS A 14 -8.95 -8.04 6.77
CA LYS A 14 -9.85 -8.64 5.79
C LYS A 14 -9.34 -10.02 5.38
N VAL A 15 -10.24 -10.98 5.27
CA VAL A 15 -9.93 -12.33 4.81
C VAL A 15 -10.88 -12.71 3.68
N SER A 16 -10.35 -13.39 2.66
CA SER A 16 -11.12 -13.84 1.51
C SER A 16 -10.75 -15.26 1.12
N VAL A 17 -11.75 -16.03 0.68
CA VAL A 17 -11.56 -17.34 0.06
C VAL A 17 -11.80 -17.20 -1.43
N VAL A 18 -10.80 -17.62 -2.20
CA VAL A 18 -10.84 -17.63 -3.67
C VAL A 18 -10.90 -19.08 -4.16
N GLU A 19 -11.82 -19.35 -5.09
CA GLU A 19 -11.87 -20.63 -5.78
C GLU A 19 -10.75 -20.72 -6.81
N ALA A 20 -9.89 -21.73 -6.68
CA ALA A 20 -8.69 -21.85 -7.50
C ALA A 20 -8.96 -22.01 -9.00
N SER A 21 -10.07 -22.69 -9.38
CA SER A 21 -10.41 -22.93 -10.80
C SER A 21 -10.93 -21.71 -11.54
N THR A 22 -11.55 -20.77 -10.82
CA THR A 22 -12.18 -19.57 -11.42
C THR A 22 -11.46 -18.27 -11.08
N SER A 23 -10.58 -18.30 -10.08
CA SER A 23 -9.94 -17.13 -9.45
C SER A 23 -10.97 -16.14 -8.86
N GLN A 24 -12.19 -16.59 -8.57
CA GLN A 24 -13.25 -15.76 -8.03
C GLN A 24 -13.30 -15.81 -6.50
N CYS A 25 -13.57 -14.69 -5.88
CA CYS A 25 -13.82 -14.59 -4.45
C CYS A 25 -15.21 -15.20 -4.12
N ILE A 26 -15.22 -16.28 -3.33
CA ILE A 26 -16.44 -17.00 -2.93
C ILE A 26 -17.02 -16.43 -1.65
N ALA A 27 -16.16 -16.03 -0.71
CA ALA A 27 -16.54 -15.46 0.56
C ALA A 27 -15.47 -14.51 1.07
N SER A 28 -15.89 -13.49 1.80
CA SER A 28 -15.01 -12.59 2.52
C SER A 28 -15.59 -12.24 3.89
N ALA A 29 -14.71 -11.90 4.83
CA ALA A 29 -15.07 -11.39 6.14
C ALA A 29 -14.05 -10.35 6.59
N GLN A 30 -14.47 -9.48 7.47
CA GLN A 30 -13.64 -8.42 8.06
C GLN A 30 -13.83 -8.42 9.57
N PHE A 31 -12.76 -8.14 10.30
CA PHE A 31 -12.78 -7.92 11.74
C PHE A 31 -11.68 -6.91 12.14
N PRO A 32 -11.94 -5.99 13.07
CA PRO A 32 -13.26 -5.71 13.67
C PRO A 32 -14.23 -5.02 12.68
N GLU A 33 -15.47 -4.84 13.06
CA GLU A 33 -16.46 -4.09 12.28
C GLU A 33 -16.25 -2.59 12.39
N THR A 34 -15.67 -2.15 13.53
CA THR A 34 -15.21 -0.80 13.77
C THR A 34 -13.70 -0.72 13.59
N GLU A 35 -13.16 0.47 13.44
CA GLU A 35 -11.71 0.63 13.27
C GLU A 35 -10.92 0.14 14.48
N SER A 36 -9.82 -0.58 14.23
CA SER A 36 -8.84 -0.98 15.23
C SER A 36 -8.16 0.24 15.84
N ALA A 37 -7.92 0.21 17.15
CA ALA A 37 -7.28 1.29 17.85
C ALA A 37 -5.80 1.45 17.44
N ILE A 38 -5.37 2.71 17.33
CA ILE A 38 -3.96 3.09 17.26
C ILE A 38 -3.59 3.72 18.60
N THR A 39 -2.53 3.25 19.25
CA THR A 39 -1.99 3.86 20.45
C THR A 39 -1.05 5.00 20.04
N SER A 40 -1.35 6.22 20.51
CA SER A 40 -0.54 7.41 20.27
C SER A 40 -0.27 8.09 21.62
N LEU A 41 0.89 7.79 22.20
CA LEU A 41 1.27 8.33 23.52
C LEU A 41 1.82 9.74 23.41
N GLU A 42 2.41 10.08 22.27
CA GLU A 42 2.95 11.40 21.98
C GLU A 42 2.57 11.83 20.56
N LYS A 43 2.66 13.13 20.28
CA LYS A 43 2.37 13.68 18.96
C LYS A 43 3.27 13.04 17.89
N GLY A 44 2.66 12.47 16.86
CA GLY A 44 3.36 11.80 15.77
C GLY A 44 3.73 10.35 16.04
N TRP A 45 3.42 9.81 17.24
CA TRP A 45 3.58 8.39 17.51
C TRP A 45 2.36 7.59 17.10
N ALA A 46 2.60 6.39 16.59
CA ALA A 46 1.55 5.46 16.20
C ALA A 46 2.00 4.02 16.39
N GLU A 47 1.31 3.30 17.26
CA GLU A 47 1.61 1.91 17.60
C GLU A 47 0.37 1.04 17.53
N GLN A 48 0.58 -0.23 17.20
CA GLN A 48 -0.43 -1.28 17.32
C GLN A 48 0.17 -2.54 17.94
N SER A 49 -0.64 -3.28 18.69
CA SER A 49 -0.22 -4.57 19.26
C SER A 49 -0.18 -5.65 18.14
N PRO A 50 0.96 -6.35 17.93
CA PRO A 50 1.00 -7.49 17.03
C PRO A 50 0.07 -8.63 17.46
N GLU A 51 -0.12 -8.82 18.76
CA GLU A 51 -1.06 -9.82 19.28
C GLU A 51 -2.52 -9.46 18.98
N MET A 52 -2.87 -8.17 18.92
CA MET A 52 -4.18 -7.72 18.47
C MET A 52 -4.43 -8.10 17.01
N TRP A 53 -3.43 -7.93 16.13
CA TRP A 53 -3.57 -8.38 14.72
C TRP A 53 -3.83 -9.88 14.65
N TRP A 54 -3.08 -10.66 15.44
CA TRP A 54 -3.24 -12.10 15.49
C TRP A 54 -4.64 -12.51 16.00
N GLU A 55 -5.16 -11.86 17.03
CA GLU A 55 -6.52 -12.08 17.51
C GLU A 55 -7.57 -11.74 16.43
N HIS A 56 -7.44 -10.56 15.81
CA HIS A 56 -8.36 -10.13 14.76
C HIS A 56 -8.34 -11.06 13.55
N ILE A 57 -7.19 -11.61 13.15
CA ILE A 57 -7.08 -12.61 12.09
C ILE A 57 -7.88 -13.86 12.46
N GLN A 58 -7.73 -14.36 13.69
CA GLN A 58 -8.47 -15.53 14.14
C GLN A 58 -9.99 -15.28 14.08
N GLN A 59 -10.46 -14.13 14.58
CA GLN A 59 -11.88 -13.76 14.52
C GLN A 59 -12.38 -13.62 13.08
N ALA A 60 -11.61 -13.00 12.20
CA ALA A 60 -11.97 -12.86 10.79
C ALA A 60 -12.09 -14.22 10.08
N ILE A 61 -11.18 -15.16 10.32
CA ILE A 61 -11.23 -16.51 9.77
C ILE A 61 -12.44 -17.30 10.32
N LEU A 62 -12.70 -17.24 11.61
CA LEU A 62 -13.86 -17.90 12.21
C LEU A 62 -15.18 -17.33 11.67
N LYS A 63 -15.26 -16.00 11.53
CA LYS A 63 -16.40 -15.31 10.91
C LYS A 63 -16.58 -15.76 9.44
N LEU A 64 -15.48 -15.86 8.68
CA LEU A 64 -15.47 -16.34 7.30
C LEU A 64 -16.00 -17.78 7.21
N ASN A 65 -15.52 -18.68 8.07
CA ASN A 65 -15.96 -20.08 8.13
C ASN A 65 -17.45 -20.20 8.48
N SER A 66 -17.98 -19.30 9.29
CA SER A 66 -19.41 -19.29 9.68
C SER A 66 -20.35 -18.99 8.51
N THR A 67 -19.85 -18.44 7.39
CA THR A 67 -20.66 -18.19 6.18
C THR A 67 -21.14 -19.47 5.49
N LYS A 68 -20.43 -20.59 5.73
CA LYS A 68 -20.73 -21.92 5.13
C LYS A 68 -20.76 -21.92 3.58
N LYS A 69 -20.12 -20.95 2.95
CA LYS A 69 -20.07 -20.83 1.46
C LYS A 69 -19.01 -21.73 0.83
N PHE A 70 -18.13 -22.32 1.62
CA PHE A 70 -17.05 -23.21 1.20
C PHE A 70 -16.75 -24.22 2.31
N ALA A 71 -16.00 -25.27 1.99
CA ALA A 71 -15.52 -26.24 2.96
C ALA A 71 -14.11 -25.83 3.43
N PRO A 72 -13.90 -25.46 4.71
CA PRO A 72 -12.57 -25.06 5.20
C PRO A 72 -11.46 -26.11 5.02
N ALA A 73 -11.84 -27.40 5.00
CA ALA A 73 -10.91 -28.50 4.74
C ALA A 73 -10.33 -28.51 3.32
N ASP A 74 -10.97 -27.81 2.37
CA ASP A 74 -10.53 -27.71 0.97
C ASP A 74 -9.61 -26.52 0.70
N ILE A 75 -9.25 -25.74 1.73
CA ILE A 75 -8.23 -24.71 1.62
C ILE A 75 -6.86 -25.37 1.45
N SER A 76 -6.16 -25.01 0.38
CA SER A 76 -4.89 -25.64 -0.02
C SER A 76 -3.66 -24.76 0.24
N ALA A 77 -3.83 -23.45 0.35
CA ALA A 77 -2.74 -22.52 0.63
C ALA A 77 -3.26 -21.23 1.28
N ILE A 78 -2.38 -20.54 2.01
CA ILE A 78 -2.65 -19.26 2.67
C ILE A 78 -1.65 -18.22 2.17
N GLY A 79 -2.14 -17.00 1.86
CA GLY A 79 -1.33 -15.83 1.54
C GLY A 79 -1.61 -14.67 2.50
N ILE A 80 -0.58 -13.87 2.76
CA ILE A 80 -0.61 -12.77 3.70
C ILE A 80 -0.18 -11.47 3.02
N SER A 81 -1.07 -10.49 3.02
CA SER A 81 -0.79 -9.08 2.75
C SER A 81 -0.75 -8.33 4.08
N TYR A 82 0.09 -7.30 4.19
CA TYR A 82 0.24 -6.59 5.45
C TYR A 82 0.58 -5.12 5.26
N GLN A 83 0.15 -4.26 6.21
CA GLN A 83 0.58 -2.86 6.29
C GLN A 83 2.11 -2.76 6.32
N MET A 84 2.68 -1.98 5.42
CA MET A 84 4.14 -1.89 5.22
C MET A 84 4.87 -1.21 6.38
N HIS A 85 6.19 -1.41 6.45
CA HIS A 85 7.14 -0.67 7.30
C HIS A 85 6.95 -0.81 8.82
N GLY A 86 6.06 -1.67 9.29
CA GLY A 86 5.87 -1.95 10.71
C GLY A 86 7.10 -2.62 11.32
N LEU A 87 7.46 -2.26 12.56
CA LEU A 87 8.55 -2.89 13.32
C LEU A 87 7.97 -3.84 14.36
N VAL A 88 8.14 -5.14 14.19
CA VAL A 88 7.79 -6.17 15.18
C VAL A 88 9.06 -6.78 15.75
N LEU A 89 9.17 -6.83 17.09
CA LEU A 89 10.33 -7.33 17.81
C LEU A 89 9.91 -8.50 18.70
N VAL A 90 10.64 -9.60 18.60
CA VAL A 90 10.41 -10.77 19.45
C VAL A 90 11.69 -11.26 20.13
N ASP A 91 11.54 -11.89 21.28
CA ASP A 91 12.60 -12.54 22.02
C ASP A 91 12.90 -13.95 21.47
N LYS A 92 13.86 -14.66 22.09
CA LYS A 92 14.22 -16.05 21.79
C LYS A 92 13.08 -17.06 21.91
N ASN A 93 12.05 -16.72 22.67
CA ASN A 93 10.84 -17.55 22.87
C ASN A 93 9.71 -17.12 21.91
N LYS A 94 10.01 -16.23 20.95
CA LYS A 94 9.05 -15.67 19.98
C LYS A 94 7.93 -14.83 20.67
N GLN A 95 8.20 -14.29 21.87
CA GLN A 95 7.27 -13.41 22.56
C GLN A 95 7.50 -11.97 22.11
N VAL A 96 6.41 -11.26 21.85
CA VAL A 96 6.44 -9.83 21.46
C VAL A 96 7.03 -9.00 22.59
N LEU A 97 8.03 -8.18 22.28
CA LEU A 97 8.74 -7.36 23.26
C LEU A 97 8.07 -5.99 23.49
N ARG A 98 7.34 -5.49 22.51
CA ARG A 98 6.62 -4.21 22.56
C ARG A 98 5.58 -4.10 21.46
N ASN A 99 4.68 -3.10 21.53
CA ASN A 99 3.83 -2.74 20.41
C ASN A 99 4.67 -2.40 19.17
N SER A 100 4.14 -2.74 18.00
CA SER A 100 4.75 -2.38 16.72
C SER A 100 4.67 -0.89 16.48
N ILE A 101 5.79 -0.25 16.12
CA ILE A 101 5.81 1.09 15.55
C ILE A 101 5.36 0.96 14.10
N ILE A 102 4.14 1.45 13.78
CA ILE A 102 3.52 1.25 12.47
C ILE A 102 3.91 2.33 11.44
N TRP A 103 3.43 2.20 10.22
CA TRP A 103 3.86 2.99 9.07
C TRP A 103 3.65 4.52 9.21
N CYS A 104 2.57 4.94 9.86
CA CYS A 104 2.22 6.36 10.05
C CYS A 104 2.90 7.03 11.27
N ASP A 105 3.73 6.29 12.02
CA ASP A 105 4.54 6.86 13.11
C ASP A 105 5.68 7.70 12.53
N SER A 106 6.00 8.83 13.15
CA SER A 106 7.01 9.76 12.68
C SER A 106 8.23 9.92 13.61
N ARG A 107 8.29 9.15 14.73
CA ARG A 107 9.35 9.30 15.75
C ARG A 107 10.77 9.05 15.24
N SER A 108 10.92 8.23 14.21
CA SER A 108 12.23 7.85 13.64
C SER A 108 12.66 8.68 12.44
N VAL A 109 11.87 9.67 12.00
CA VAL A 109 12.18 10.52 10.83
C VAL A 109 13.54 11.18 10.98
N SER A 110 13.81 11.87 12.11
CA SER A 110 15.08 12.56 12.35
C SER A 110 16.28 11.60 12.39
N ILE A 111 16.08 10.37 12.85
CA ILE A 111 17.13 9.33 12.86
C ILE A 111 17.45 8.92 11.43
N GLY A 112 16.43 8.70 10.60
CA GLY A 112 16.60 8.41 9.18
C GLY A 112 17.24 9.53 8.39
N ASP A 113 16.88 10.79 8.65
CA ASP A 113 17.48 11.96 8.02
C ASP A 113 18.96 12.11 8.40
N THR A 114 19.28 11.87 9.67
CA THR A 114 20.69 11.87 10.14
C THR A 114 21.49 10.79 9.45
N ALA A 115 20.95 9.56 9.32
CA ALA A 115 21.60 8.47 8.59
C ALA A 115 21.79 8.80 7.11
N PHE A 116 20.79 9.40 6.46
CA PHE A 116 20.85 9.80 5.06
C PHE A 116 21.99 10.79 4.79
N ASN A 117 22.17 11.77 5.69
CA ASN A 117 23.25 12.73 5.60
C ASN A 117 24.63 12.11 5.91
N ALA A 118 24.71 11.24 6.91
CA ALA A 118 25.98 10.65 7.35
C ALA A 118 26.50 9.57 6.39
N ILE A 119 25.63 8.71 5.85
CA ILE A 119 25.99 7.69 4.84
C ILE A 119 26.25 8.36 3.49
N GLY A 120 25.53 9.44 3.20
CA GLY A 120 25.57 10.19 1.95
C GLY A 120 24.36 9.91 1.06
N ALA A 121 23.70 10.98 0.61
CA ALA A 121 22.47 10.92 -0.16
C ALA A 121 22.60 10.06 -1.44
N GLU A 122 23.65 10.28 -2.24
CA GLU A 122 23.90 9.53 -3.47
C GLU A 122 24.05 8.03 -3.18
N LYS A 123 24.77 7.67 -2.12
CA LYS A 123 24.99 6.28 -1.72
C LYS A 123 23.69 5.63 -1.26
N CYS A 124 22.91 6.28 -0.40
CA CYS A 124 21.60 5.78 -0.01
C CYS A 124 20.69 5.58 -1.22
N LEU A 125 20.55 6.59 -2.08
CA LEU A 125 19.66 6.52 -3.22
C LEU A 125 20.09 5.51 -4.28
N SER A 126 21.40 5.35 -4.53
CA SER A 126 21.88 4.38 -5.51
C SER A 126 21.92 2.94 -5.03
N HIS A 127 21.99 2.68 -3.71
CA HIS A 127 22.06 1.35 -3.12
C HIS A 127 20.75 0.87 -2.50
N LEU A 128 20.06 1.76 -1.76
CA LEU A 128 18.79 1.44 -1.08
C LEU A 128 17.58 1.85 -1.91
N LEU A 129 17.78 2.65 -2.96
CA LEU A 129 16.76 3.31 -3.81
C LEU A 129 15.81 4.25 -3.04
N ASN A 130 16.16 4.53 -1.79
CA ASN A 130 15.38 5.37 -0.85
C ASN A 130 16.32 6.09 0.12
N SER A 131 15.82 7.16 0.75
CA SER A 131 16.40 7.61 2.01
C SER A 131 16.03 6.64 3.14
N PRO A 132 16.86 6.48 4.20
CA PRO A 132 16.49 5.67 5.36
C PRO A 132 15.20 6.11 6.05
N GLY A 133 14.86 7.39 6.00
CA GLY A 133 13.55 7.97 6.33
C GLY A 133 12.87 7.38 7.57
N ASN A 134 11.58 7.14 7.45
CA ASN A 134 10.73 6.58 8.51
C ASN A 134 10.43 5.09 8.28
N PHE A 135 11.44 4.31 7.98
CA PHE A 135 11.30 2.88 7.69
C PHE A 135 11.75 2.01 8.87
N THR A 136 11.57 0.71 8.75
CA THR A 136 11.79 -0.28 9.81
C THR A 136 13.20 -0.20 10.42
N ALA A 137 14.25 0.01 9.63
CA ALA A 137 15.61 0.17 10.13
C ALA A 137 15.76 1.38 11.06
N SER A 138 15.21 2.54 10.67
CA SER A 138 15.24 3.76 11.50
C SER A 138 14.39 3.62 12.76
N LYS A 139 13.27 2.89 12.71
CA LYS A 139 12.46 2.55 13.89
C LYS A 139 13.22 1.63 14.85
N LEU A 140 13.96 0.65 14.32
CA LEU A 140 14.84 -0.22 15.14
C LEU A 140 15.95 0.61 15.80
N ALA A 141 16.54 1.57 15.08
CA ALA A 141 17.54 2.48 15.64
C ALA A 141 16.95 3.35 16.76
N TRP A 142 15.71 3.80 16.62
CA TRP A 142 14.99 4.50 17.68
C TRP A 142 14.85 3.63 18.93
N VAL A 143 14.45 2.36 18.79
CA VAL A 143 14.34 1.41 19.91
C VAL A 143 15.69 1.21 20.57
N LYS A 144 16.77 1.04 19.79
CA LYS A 144 18.13 0.90 20.32
C LYS A 144 18.55 2.08 21.19
N GLN A 145 18.19 3.30 20.78
CA GLN A 145 18.55 4.53 21.48
C GLN A 145 17.67 4.84 22.69
N ASN A 146 16.38 4.55 22.63
CA ASN A 146 15.39 5.00 23.62
C ASN A 146 14.88 3.87 24.53
N GLU A 147 14.97 2.61 24.07
CA GLU A 147 14.52 1.43 24.82
C GLU A 147 15.62 0.34 24.84
N PRO A 148 16.84 0.63 25.37
CA PRO A 148 17.97 -0.31 25.31
C PRO A 148 17.67 -1.67 25.97
N GLN A 149 16.87 -1.69 27.04
CA GLN A 149 16.48 -2.94 27.72
C GLN A 149 15.55 -3.81 26.86
N VAL A 150 14.79 -3.22 25.90
CA VAL A 150 14.02 -3.96 24.91
C VAL A 150 14.96 -4.45 23.81
N TYR A 151 15.86 -3.57 23.34
CA TYR A 151 16.80 -3.89 22.26
C TYR A 151 17.68 -5.08 22.60
N GLU A 152 18.21 -5.16 23.83
CA GLU A 152 19.07 -6.26 24.31
C GLU A 152 18.38 -7.64 24.32
N LYS A 153 17.04 -7.68 24.34
CA LYS A 153 16.26 -8.92 24.34
C LYS A 153 15.84 -9.39 22.94
N ILE A 154 16.11 -8.56 21.91
CA ILE A 154 15.69 -8.89 20.55
C ILE A 154 16.43 -10.11 20.04
N ALA A 155 15.66 -11.13 19.68
CA ALA A 155 16.16 -12.26 18.92
C ALA A 155 15.86 -12.11 17.41
N HIS A 156 14.67 -11.54 17.07
CA HIS A 156 14.33 -11.31 15.67
C HIS A 156 13.59 -9.99 15.47
N VAL A 157 13.92 -9.34 14.34
CA VAL A 157 13.27 -8.16 13.78
C VAL A 157 12.42 -8.61 12.60
N MET A 158 11.13 -8.29 12.61
CA MET A 158 10.17 -8.76 11.62
C MET A 158 9.27 -7.62 11.14
N LEU A 159 8.73 -7.79 9.94
CA LEU A 159 7.58 -7.03 9.47
C LEU A 159 6.27 -7.69 9.93
N PRO A 160 5.12 -7.00 9.87
CA PRO A 160 3.85 -7.55 10.34
C PRO A 160 3.49 -8.90 9.72
N GLY A 161 3.72 -9.08 8.40
CA GLY A 161 3.44 -10.35 7.73
C GLY A 161 4.37 -11.48 8.14
N ASP A 162 5.63 -11.19 8.46
CA ASP A 162 6.57 -12.20 8.98
C ASP A 162 6.14 -12.69 10.36
N PHE A 163 5.72 -11.77 11.23
CA PHE A 163 5.18 -12.10 12.54
C PHE A 163 3.93 -12.98 12.45
N VAL A 164 2.97 -12.61 11.60
CA VAL A 164 1.75 -13.39 11.42
C VAL A 164 2.03 -14.76 10.85
N SER A 165 2.93 -14.87 9.87
CA SER A 165 3.39 -16.16 9.35
C SER A 165 4.02 -17.01 10.45
N MET A 166 4.85 -16.43 11.31
CA MET A 166 5.42 -17.11 12.48
C MET A 166 4.33 -17.63 13.42
N LYS A 167 3.26 -16.86 13.67
CA LYS A 167 2.14 -17.29 14.52
C LYS A 167 1.42 -18.50 13.94
N PHE A 168 1.27 -18.58 12.62
CA PHE A 168 0.67 -19.72 11.94
C PHE A 168 1.54 -20.97 11.94
N THR A 169 2.85 -20.81 11.73
CA THR A 169 3.76 -21.90 11.33
C THR A 169 4.84 -22.24 12.34
N GLY A 170 5.10 -21.33 13.27
CA GLY A 170 6.27 -21.43 14.14
C GLY A 170 7.61 -21.10 13.44
N HIS A 171 7.65 -20.92 12.12
CA HIS A 171 8.86 -20.57 11.37
C HIS A 171 9.00 -19.05 11.19
N ILE A 172 10.24 -18.56 11.26
CA ILE A 172 10.58 -17.15 11.06
C ILE A 172 11.32 -17.00 9.75
N THR A 173 10.69 -16.36 8.77
CA THR A 173 11.25 -16.10 7.44
C THR A 173 10.91 -14.69 7.01
N THR A 174 11.73 -14.10 6.15
CA THR A 174 11.48 -12.82 5.49
C THR A 174 11.72 -12.95 3.98
N SER A 175 11.63 -11.86 3.24
CA SER A 175 11.90 -11.82 1.79
C SER A 175 12.72 -10.60 1.41
N ILE A 176 13.32 -10.60 0.21
CA ILE A 176 13.97 -9.39 -0.33
C ILE A 176 12.97 -8.23 -0.40
N SER A 177 11.72 -8.49 -0.79
CA SER A 177 10.66 -7.47 -0.79
C SER A 177 10.49 -6.84 0.59
N SER A 178 10.36 -7.65 1.64
CA SER A 178 10.24 -7.20 3.02
C SER A 178 11.50 -6.46 3.52
N LEU A 179 12.69 -6.97 3.22
CA LEU A 179 13.96 -6.33 3.59
C LEU A 179 14.13 -4.98 2.88
N SER A 180 13.72 -4.87 1.62
CA SER A 180 13.81 -3.64 0.86
C SER A 180 12.88 -2.55 1.41
N GLU A 181 11.64 -2.89 1.78
CA GLU A 181 10.73 -1.95 2.42
C GLU A 181 11.15 -1.57 3.84
N GLY A 182 11.89 -2.44 4.51
CA GLY A 182 12.52 -2.17 5.80
C GLY A 182 13.81 -1.35 5.72
N ILE A 183 14.34 -1.12 4.51
CA ILE A 183 15.63 -0.45 4.21
C ILE A 183 16.82 -1.25 4.75
N PHE A 184 16.76 -2.58 4.65
CA PHE A 184 17.85 -3.49 4.98
C PHE A 184 18.52 -4.10 3.75
N TRP A 185 18.02 -3.83 2.52
CA TRP A 185 18.52 -4.42 1.28
C TRP A 185 19.31 -3.44 0.43
N ASP A 186 20.47 -3.88 -0.07
CA ASP A 186 21.32 -3.16 -1.02
C ASP A 186 21.09 -3.72 -2.43
N PHE A 187 20.37 -3.00 -3.26
CA PHE A 187 20.01 -3.41 -4.62
C PHE A 187 21.22 -3.45 -5.57
N LYS A 188 22.23 -2.64 -5.32
CA LYS A 188 23.42 -2.55 -6.16
C LYS A 188 24.33 -3.76 -5.97
N ASN A 189 24.44 -4.21 -4.72
CA ASN A 189 25.28 -5.35 -4.34
C ASN A 189 24.49 -6.66 -4.20
N ASN A 190 23.16 -6.61 -4.25
CA ASN A 190 22.24 -7.73 -4.06
C ASN A 190 22.51 -8.49 -2.75
N GLU A 191 22.62 -7.76 -1.64
CA GLU A 191 22.90 -8.29 -0.30
C GLU A 191 22.23 -7.43 0.80
N LEU A 192 22.30 -7.88 2.04
CA LEU A 192 21.95 -7.03 3.19
C LEU A 192 22.81 -5.76 3.20
N SER A 193 22.19 -4.61 3.41
CA SER A 193 22.88 -3.33 3.40
C SER A 193 23.88 -3.21 4.54
N LYS A 194 25.16 -3.41 4.23
CA LYS A 194 26.25 -3.21 5.17
C LYS A 194 26.31 -1.77 5.67
N ASP A 195 25.92 -0.81 4.84
CA ASP A 195 25.93 0.60 5.23
C ASP A 195 24.92 0.89 6.34
N ILE A 196 23.71 0.38 6.23
CA ILE A 196 22.67 0.52 7.26
C ILE A 196 23.06 -0.27 8.52
N LEU A 197 23.47 -1.53 8.35
CA LEU A 197 23.85 -2.38 9.48
C LEU A 197 25.01 -1.77 10.28
N ASN A 198 26.08 -1.33 9.60
CA ASN A 198 27.25 -0.74 10.23
C ASN A 198 26.95 0.63 10.85
N TYR A 199 26.20 1.50 10.14
CA TYR A 199 25.87 2.84 10.63
C TYR A 199 25.08 2.80 11.92
N TYR A 200 24.05 1.96 12.00
CA TYR A 200 23.24 1.78 13.21
C TYR A 200 23.84 0.79 14.21
N GLY A 201 24.89 0.06 13.83
CA GLY A 201 25.51 -0.99 14.64
C GLY A 201 24.55 -2.13 14.94
N PHE A 202 23.85 -2.62 13.92
CA PHE A 202 22.95 -3.79 14.04
C PHE A 202 23.70 -5.08 13.80
N ASP A 203 23.36 -6.10 14.58
CA ASP A 203 23.78 -7.47 14.30
C ASP A 203 22.88 -8.07 13.20
N PRO A 204 23.42 -8.48 12.05
CA PRO A 204 22.62 -9.08 10.99
C PRO A 204 21.90 -10.37 11.40
N SER A 205 22.34 -11.05 12.45
CA SER A 205 21.71 -12.28 12.94
C SER A 205 20.29 -12.09 13.48
N VAL A 206 19.88 -10.85 13.79
CA VAL A 206 18.49 -10.55 14.19
C VAL A 206 17.52 -10.51 13.02
N LEU A 207 18.02 -10.46 11.77
CA LEU A 207 17.19 -10.51 10.58
C LEU A 207 16.84 -11.96 10.23
N PRO A 208 15.57 -12.26 9.87
CA PRO A 208 15.14 -13.61 9.55
C PRO A 208 15.80 -14.17 8.27
N ASN A 209 15.73 -15.49 8.12
CA ASN A 209 16.16 -16.17 6.90
C ASN A 209 15.35 -15.71 5.68
N ILE A 210 16.06 -15.40 4.58
CA ILE A 210 15.45 -14.92 3.35
C ILE A 210 14.84 -16.07 2.57
N GLN A 211 13.60 -15.90 2.13
CA GLN A 211 12.87 -16.82 1.25
C GLN A 211 12.23 -16.01 0.10
N PRO A 212 12.06 -16.58 -1.10
CA PRO A 212 11.27 -15.95 -2.15
C PRO A 212 9.85 -15.62 -1.67
N VAL A 213 9.25 -14.53 -2.18
CA VAL A 213 7.87 -14.15 -1.82
C VAL A 213 6.88 -15.26 -2.14
N PHE A 214 7.01 -15.87 -3.33
CA PHE A 214 6.23 -17.02 -3.78
C PHE A 214 6.95 -18.33 -3.43
N SER A 215 6.92 -18.72 -2.14
CA SER A 215 7.54 -19.97 -1.67
C SER A 215 6.88 -20.47 -0.39
N ASN A 216 7.17 -21.67 0.04
CA ASN A 216 6.66 -22.21 1.30
C ASN A 216 7.41 -21.58 2.50
N HIS A 217 6.70 -20.75 3.27
CA HIS A 217 7.19 -20.10 4.50
C HIS A 217 6.92 -20.92 5.77
N GLY A 218 6.38 -22.12 5.64
CA GLY A 218 6.01 -23.03 6.70
C GLY A 218 4.55 -23.48 6.58
N GLU A 219 4.18 -24.46 7.39
CA GLU A 219 2.86 -25.10 7.38
C GLU A 219 2.07 -24.75 8.64
N LEU A 220 0.74 -24.64 8.49
CA LEU A 220 -0.17 -24.37 9.58
C LEU A 220 -0.06 -25.42 10.69
N LEU A 221 0.28 -24.95 11.89
CA LEU A 221 0.42 -25.80 13.10
C LEU A 221 -0.90 -26.47 13.46
N PRO A 222 -0.88 -27.75 13.94
CA PRO A 222 -2.10 -28.47 14.29
C PRO A 222 -2.97 -27.78 15.33
N GLU A 223 -2.37 -27.18 16.37
CA GLU A 223 -3.08 -26.45 17.44
C GLU A 223 -3.73 -25.16 16.92
N ILE A 224 -3.12 -24.49 15.94
CA ILE A 224 -3.69 -23.30 15.30
C ILE A 224 -4.83 -23.71 14.34
N ALA A 225 -4.61 -24.74 13.57
CA ALA A 225 -5.62 -25.31 12.68
C ALA A 225 -6.90 -25.68 13.43
N ALA A 226 -6.75 -26.37 14.56
CA ALA A 226 -7.90 -26.75 15.42
C ALA A 226 -8.68 -25.52 15.94
N LYS A 227 -7.97 -24.46 16.37
CA LYS A 227 -8.61 -23.21 16.84
C LYS A 227 -9.37 -22.48 15.72
N LEU A 228 -8.90 -22.59 14.49
CA LEU A 228 -9.46 -21.88 13.33
C LEU A 228 -10.45 -22.73 12.54
N ASN A 229 -10.71 -23.97 12.93
CA ASN A 229 -11.50 -24.94 12.17
C ASN A 229 -10.98 -25.12 10.73
N LEU A 230 -9.64 -25.18 10.59
CA LEU A 230 -8.92 -25.44 9.35
C LEU A 230 -8.25 -26.81 9.39
N LYS A 231 -7.78 -27.29 8.23
CA LYS A 231 -6.96 -28.48 8.15
C LYS A 231 -5.51 -28.15 8.59
N PRO A 232 -4.84 -28.98 9.39
CA PRO A 232 -3.42 -28.79 9.67
C PRO A 232 -2.55 -29.01 8.43
N GLY A 233 -1.37 -28.41 8.42
CA GLY A 233 -0.40 -28.57 7.33
C GLY A 233 -0.72 -27.75 6.07
N ILE A 234 -1.67 -26.80 6.10
CA ILE A 234 -1.87 -25.86 4.99
C ILE A 234 -0.63 -24.95 4.90
N PRO A 235 0.07 -24.87 3.75
CA PRO A 235 1.27 -24.06 3.63
C PRO A 235 0.92 -22.56 3.53
N ILE A 236 1.78 -21.72 4.12
CA ILE A 236 1.83 -20.28 3.88
C ILE A 236 2.77 -20.05 2.71
N THR A 237 2.24 -19.64 1.56
CA THR A 237 3.03 -19.63 0.31
C THR A 237 3.19 -18.25 -0.32
N TYR A 238 2.73 -17.21 0.36
CA TYR A 238 2.85 -15.84 -0.07
C TYR A 238 2.83 -14.87 1.11
N LYS A 239 3.77 -13.92 1.11
CA LYS A 239 3.78 -12.77 2.04
C LYS A 239 4.29 -11.53 1.32
N ALA A 240 3.55 -10.43 1.38
CA ALA A 240 3.99 -9.15 0.82
C ALA A 240 3.33 -7.96 1.52
N GLY A 241 3.99 -6.80 1.46
CA GLY A 241 3.40 -5.52 1.84
C GLY A 241 2.14 -5.22 1.04
N ASP A 242 1.24 -4.41 1.61
CA ASP A 242 -0.09 -4.13 1.02
C ASP A 242 0.00 -3.45 -0.36
N GLN A 243 0.97 -2.57 -0.60
CA GLN A 243 1.07 -1.87 -1.89
C GLN A 243 1.55 -2.79 -3.03
N PRO A 244 2.66 -3.57 -2.90
CA PRO A 244 3.02 -4.55 -3.91
C PRO A 244 1.97 -5.66 -4.06
N ASN A 245 1.28 -6.05 -2.98
CA ASN A 245 0.16 -6.98 -3.06
C ASN A 245 -1.06 -6.40 -3.79
N ASN A 246 -1.38 -5.11 -3.58
CA ASN A 246 -2.45 -4.44 -4.33
C ASN A 246 -2.13 -4.41 -5.84
N ALA A 247 -0.87 -4.17 -6.21
CA ALA A 247 -0.42 -4.27 -7.59
C ALA A 247 -0.59 -5.70 -8.14
N LEU A 248 -0.21 -6.73 -7.38
CA LEU A 248 -0.48 -8.13 -7.73
C LEU A 248 -1.98 -8.37 -7.93
N SER A 249 -2.84 -7.88 -7.02
CA SER A 249 -4.29 -8.08 -7.09
C SER A 249 -4.91 -7.51 -8.38
N LEU A 250 -4.24 -6.56 -9.01
CA LEU A 250 -4.59 -5.93 -10.27
C LEU A 250 -3.80 -6.50 -11.46
N ASN A 251 -3.06 -7.59 -11.26
CA ASN A 251 -2.17 -8.18 -12.26
C ASN A 251 -1.15 -7.17 -12.83
N VAL A 252 -0.60 -6.32 -11.96
CA VAL A 252 0.47 -5.37 -12.29
C VAL A 252 1.78 -5.97 -11.83
N LEU A 253 2.49 -6.64 -12.74
CA LEU A 253 3.67 -7.47 -12.46
C LEU A 253 4.84 -7.19 -13.40
N GLU A 254 4.57 -6.63 -14.58
CA GLU A 254 5.56 -6.44 -15.62
C GLU A 254 6.01 -4.97 -15.73
N PRO A 255 7.24 -4.71 -16.20
CA PRO A 255 7.74 -3.35 -16.35
C PRO A 255 6.83 -2.48 -17.23
N GLY A 256 6.55 -1.27 -16.77
CA GLY A 256 5.65 -0.32 -17.43
C GLY A 256 4.19 -0.45 -17.03
N GLU A 257 3.79 -1.52 -16.34
CA GLU A 257 2.44 -1.64 -15.77
C GLU A 257 2.29 -0.78 -14.51
N VAL A 258 1.09 -0.21 -14.32
CA VAL A 258 0.79 0.72 -13.22
C VAL A 258 -0.56 0.40 -12.59
N ALA A 259 -0.57 0.35 -11.26
CA ALA A 259 -1.77 0.32 -10.44
C ALA A 259 -2.01 1.70 -9.81
N ALA A 260 -3.29 2.07 -9.63
CA ALA A 260 -3.68 3.25 -8.87
C ALA A 260 -4.73 2.91 -7.81
N THR A 261 -4.62 3.57 -6.67
CA THR A 261 -5.62 3.52 -5.61
C THR A 261 -5.96 4.95 -5.20
N ALA A 262 -7.25 5.28 -5.15
CA ALA A 262 -7.75 6.61 -4.76
C ALA A 262 -8.70 6.46 -3.55
N GLY A 263 -8.14 6.03 -2.43
CA GLY A 263 -8.81 5.92 -1.12
C GLY A 263 -8.69 7.20 -0.30
N THR A 264 -8.61 7.10 1.01
CA THR A 264 -8.36 8.25 1.92
C THR A 264 -7.11 9.01 1.48
N SER A 265 -6.02 8.28 1.20
CA SER A 265 -4.85 8.76 0.44
C SER A 265 -4.82 8.12 -0.95
N GLY A 266 -4.07 8.72 -1.86
CA GLY A 266 -3.84 8.20 -3.21
C GLY A 266 -2.50 7.51 -3.32
N VAL A 267 -2.45 6.48 -4.17
CA VAL A 267 -1.22 5.77 -4.51
C VAL A 267 -1.16 5.54 -6.01
N ILE A 268 0.01 5.77 -6.58
CA ILE A 268 0.40 5.26 -7.89
C ILE A 268 1.54 4.28 -7.65
N TYR A 269 1.41 3.07 -8.15
CA TYR A 269 2.40 2.01 -8.01
C TYR A 269 2.73 1.45 -9.39
N GLY A 270 3.96 1.65 -9.85
CA GLY A 270 4.40 1.16 -11.15
C GLY A 270 5.53 0.14 -11.01
N VAL A 271 5.61 -0.81 -11.94
CA VAL A 271 6.68 -1.81 -11.98
C VAL A 271 7.75 -1.42 -12.98
N THR A 272 9.02 -1.59 -12.61
CA THR A 272 10.18 -1.37 -13.48
C THR A 272 11.20 -2.52 -13.33
N ASP A 273 12.00 -2.76 -14.35
CA ASP A 273 13.15 -3.67 -14.31
C ASP A 273 14.50 -2.95 -14.13
N LYS A 274 14.46 -1.62 -14.08
CA LYS A 274 15.65 -0.77 -13.97
C LYS A 274 15.88 -0.35 -12.52
N ILE A 275 17.12 -0.43 -12.06
CA ILE A 275 17.55 0.14 -10.79
C ILE A 275 17.55 1.67 -10.96
N THR A 276 16.44 2.30 -10.58
CA THR A 276 16.24 3.74 -10.67
C THR A 276 15.73 4.31 -9.36
N TYR A 277 16.03 5.57 -9.10
CA TYR A 277 15.56 6.31 -7.94
C TYR A 277 15.23 7.75 -8.34
N ASP A 278 14.36 8.39 -7.59
CA ASP A 278 14.12 9.83 -7.74
C ASP A 278 15.21 10.61 -6.97
N PRO A 279 16.00 11.47 -7.62
CA PRO A 279 17.03 12.24 -6.93
C PRO A 279 16.51 13.15 -5.81
N GLN A 280 15.22 13.51 -5.87
CA GLN A 280 14.55 14.31 -4.83
C GLN A 280 13.82 13.43 -3.79
N SER A 281 13.89 12.10 -3.90
CA SER A 281 13.26 11.14 -2.97
C SER A 281 11.74 11.34 -2.80
N ARG A 282 11.05 11.76 -3.87
CA ARG A 282 9.60 11.96 -3.89
C ARG A 282 8.80 10.67 -4.07
N VAL A 283 9.45 9.64 -4.57
CA VAL A 283 8.91 8.27 -4.70
C VAL A 283 9.73 7.30 -3.84
N ASN A 284 9.16 6.14 -3.55
CA ASN A 284 9.87 5.02 -2.93
C ASN A 284 10.00 3.88 -3.93
N THR A 285 11.14 3.21 -3.93
CA THR A 285 11.38 2.05 -4.78
C THR A 285 11.73 0.84 -3.93
N PHE A 286 10.99 -0.24 -4.08
CA PHE A 286 11.15 -1.50 -3.32
C PHE A 286 11.17 -2.69 -4.27
N ALA A 287 11.68 -3.84 -3.80
CA ALA A 287 11.54 -5.08 -4.56
C ALA A 287 10.05 -5.47 -4.65
N HIS A 288 9.57 -5.67 -5.88
CA HIS A 288 8.20 -6.11 -6.13
C HIS A 288 8.01 -7.60 -5.78
N VAL A 289 6.76 -8.07 -5.72
CA VAL A 289 6.43 -9.45 -5.29
C VAL A 289 7.10 -10.54 -6.12
N ASN A 290 7.34 -10.29 -7.40
CA ASN A 290 7.99 -11.22 -8.34
C ASN A 290 9.47 -10.90 -8.60
N HIS A 291 10.09 -10.07 -7.75
CA HIS A 291 11.54 -9.87 -7.76
C HIS A 291 12.29 -11.12 -7.30
N THR A 292 13.34 -11.48 -8.02
CA THR A 292 14.25 -12.57 -7.66
C THR A 292 15.69 -12.18 -8.01
N ASP A 293 16.67 -12.95 -7.56
CA ASP A 293 18.09 -12.75 -7.91
C ASP A 293 18.35 -12.74 -9.43
N GLN A 294 17.48 -13.39 -10.21
CA GLN A 294 17.59 -13.50 -11.66
C GLN A 294 16.65 -12.56 -12.42
N LEU A 295 15.62 -12.07 -11.79
CA LEU A 295 14.55 -11.25 -12.38
C LEU A 295 14.37 -9.95 -11.59
N ASN A 296 14.96 -8.87 -12.10
CA ASN A 296 14.80 -7.58 -11.47
C ASN A 296 13.38 -7.05 -11.72
N ARG A 297 12.60 -6.92 -10.63
CA ARG A 297 11.27 -6.32 -10.63
C ARG A 297 11.16 -5.41 -9.42
N LEU A 298 11.07 -4.13 -9.68
CA LEU A 298 11.00 -3.09 -8.66
C LEU A 298 9.66 -2.38 -8.73
N GLY A 299 9.06 -2.14 -7.58
CA GLY A 299 7.86 -1.34 -7.44
C GLY A 299 8.21 0.10 -7.08
N VAL A 300 7.81 1.03 -7.93
CA VAL A 300 7.95 2.48 -7.69
C VAL A 300 6.64 2.99 -7.12
N LEU A 301 6.68 3.41 -5.87
CA LEU A 301 5.53 3.85 -5.09
C LEU A 301 5.53 5.36 -4.92
N LEU A 302 4.45 6.00 -5.36
CA LEU A 302 4.17 7.42 -5.12
C LEU A 302 2.90 7.54 -4.28
N CYS A 303 3.01 8.20 -3.12
CA CYS A 303 1.89 8.47 -2.23
C CYS A 303 1.46 9.94 -2.33
N ILE A 304 0.14 10.15 -2.24
CA ILE A 304 -0.53 11.45 -2.22
C ILE A 304 -1.46 11.47 -1.01
N ASN A 305 -1.20 12.33 -0.03
CA ASN A 305 -2.03 12.39 1.18
C ASN A 305 -3.37 13.08 0.93
N GLY A 306 -3.38 14.10 0.05
CA GLY A 306 -4.59 14.84 -0.30
C GLY A 306 -5.40 14.19 -1.39
N THR A 307 -6.21 13.18 -1.07
CA THR A 307 -7.07 12.47 -2.02
C THR A 307 -8.51 12.38 -1.50
N GLY A 308 -9.03 11.19 -1.29
CA GLY A 308 -10.40 10.97 -0.85
C GLY A 308 -10.72 11.56 0.53
N ILE A 309 -9.71 11.86 1.35
CA ILE A 309 -9.89 12.62 2.59
C ILE A 309 -10.49 14.01 2.32
N LEU A 310 -10.08 14.68 1.23
CA LEU A 310 -10.72 15.93 0.80
C LEU A 310 -12.19 15.69 0.46
N ASN A 311 -12.49 14.65 -0.31
CA ASN A 311 -13.88 14.35 -0.71
C ASN A 311 -14.77 14.04 0.52
N SER A 312 -14.22 13.32 1.51
CA SER A 312 -14.88 13.07 2.80
C SER A 312 -15.08 14.35 3.61
N TRP A 313 -14.10 15.25 3.63
CA TRP A 313 -14.20 16.53 4.30
C TRP A 313 -15.26 17.43 3.63
N VAL A 314 -15.25 17.50 2.29
CA VAL A 314 -16.26 18.26 1.51
C VAL A 314 -17.67 17.71 1.80
N LYS A 315 -17.85 16.39 1.86
CA LYS A 315 -19.12 15.78 2.25
C LYS A 315 -19.61 16.27 3.61
N LYS A 316 -18.73 16.30 4.61
CA LYS A 316 -19.07 16.70 5.98
C LYS A 316 -19.39 18.21 6.10
N MET A 317 -18.66 19.04 5.39
CA MET A 317 -18.70 20.50 5.57
C MET A 317 -19.67 21.21 4.62
N VAL A 318 -19.80 20.71 3.40
CA VAL A 318 -20.60 21.34 2.33
C VAL A 318 -21.80 20.47 1.97
N GLY A 319 -21.58 19.18 1.81
CA GLY A 319 -22.61 18.23 1.39
C GLY A 319 -23.43 17.63 2.54
N ALA A 320 -23.68 18.38 3.62
CA ALA A 320 -24.43 17.87 4.78
C ALA A 320 -25.79 17.30 4.39
N GLY A 321 -25.99 16.00 4.62
CA GLY A 321 -27.21 15.28 4.23
C GLY A 321 -27.13 14.53 2.91
N ASN A 322 -26.12 14.79 2.08
CA ASN A 322 -25.88 14.04 0.84
C ASN A 322 -25.05 12.78 1.09
N ASP A 323 -25.34 11.69 0.39
CA ASP A 323 -24.44 10.57 0.23
C ASP A 323 -23.48 10.79 -0.96
N TYR A 324 -22.48 9.91 -1.14
CA TYR A 324 -21.54 10.06 -2.25
C TYR A 324 -22.19 9.94 -3.64
N PRO A 325 -23.15 9.05 -3.91
CA PRO A 325 -23.90 9.03 -5.15
C PRO A 325 -24.59 10.35 -5.47
N GLN A 326 -25.24 10.99 -4.48
CA GLN A 326 -25.91 12.30 -4.66
C GLN A 326 -24.89 13.41 -4.97
N MET A 327 -23.76 13.46 -4.26
CA MET A 327 -22.67 14.40 -4.55
C MET A 327 -22.12 14.20 -5.98
N ASN A 328 -21.91 12.95 -6.39
CA ASN A 328 -21.43 12.62 -7.74
C ASN A 328 -22.43 13.02 -8.81
N GLN A 329 -23.73 12.81 -8.57
CA GLN A 329 -24.79 13.24 -9.47
C GLN A 329 -24.86 14.77 -9.60
N ALA A 330 -24.74 15.51 -8.48
CA ALA A 330 -24.70 16.98 -8.52
C ALA A 330 -23.44 17.47 -9.27
N ALA A 331 -22.28 16.90 -8.99
CA ALA A 331 -21.02 17.22 -9.67
C ALA A 331 -21.10 17.00 -11.19
N SER A 332 -21.82 15.95 -11.63
CA SER A 332 -21.97 15.62 -13.07
C SER A 332 -22.75 16.67 -13.86
N GLN A 333 -23.54 17.52 -13.20
CA GLN A 333 -24.28 18.61 -13.84
C GLN A 333 -23.41 19.85 -14.13
N ILE A 334 -22.23 19.94 -13.53
CA ILE A 334 -21.29 21.04 -13.74
C ILE A 334 -20.31 20.66 -14.86
N GLN A 335 -19.97 21.61 -15.71
CA GLN A 335 -19.00 21.39 -16.78
C GLN A 335 -17.59 21.19 -16.23
N PRO A 336 -16.71 20.45 -16.94
CA PRO A 336 -15.29 20.35 -16.60
C PRO A 336 -14.64 21.72 -16.38
N GLY A 337 -13.83 21.81 -15.32
CA GLY A 337 -13.20 23.05 -14.87
C GLY A 337 -14.02 23.85 -13.87
N SER A 338 -15.21 23.35 -13.46
CA SER A 338 -15.99 23.88 -12.35
C SER A 338 -16.18 25.41 -12.41
N ASP A 339 -16.39 25.95 -13.64
CA ASP A 339 -16.51 27.37 -13.92
C ASP A 339 -15.37 28.25 -13.39
N GLY A 340 -14.15 27.67 -13.30
CA GLY A 340 -12.93 28.33 -12.85
C GLY A 340 -12.61 28.12 -11.36
N LEU A 341 -13.48 27.48 -10.59
CA LEU A 341 -13.17 27.08 -9.21
C LEU A 341 -12.13 25.96 -9.21
N GLN A 342 -11.02 26.15 -8.48
CA GLN A 342 -9.97 25.16 -8.34
C GLN A 342 -9.80 24.78 -6.87
N ILE A 343 -9.56 23.50 -6.59
CA ILE A 343 -9.26 23.02 -5.25
C ILE A 343 -7.93 22.25 -5.26
N MET A 344 -7.02 22.60 -4.33
CA MET A 344 -5.78 21.90 -4.06
C MET A 344 -5.97 21.03 -2.82
N PRO A 345 -5.83 19.68 -2.91
CA PRO A 345 -6.31 18.76 -1.88
C PRO A 345 -5.33 18.54 -0.71
N PHE A 346 -4.33 19.38 -0.50
CA PHE A 346 -3.15 19.11 0.34
C PHE A 346 -3.35 19.45 1.82
N GLY A 347 -4.57 19.27 2.34
CA GLY A 347 -4.92 19.55 3.73
C GLY A 347 -4.61 18.44 4.74
N ASN A 348 -3.94 17.35 4.33
CA ASN A 348 -3.67 16.18 5.18
C ASN A 348 -2.19 16.02 5.53
N GLY A 349 -1.55 17.12 5.94
CA GLY A 349 -0.16 17.11 6.38
C GLY A 349 0.85 17.35 5.26
N ALA A 350 2.05 16.81 5.43
CA ALA A 350 3.15 16.98 4.49
C ALA A 350 2.96 16.09 3.26
N GLU A 351 3.30 16.63 2.08
CA GLU A 351 3.25 15.90 0.82
C GLU A 351 4.66 15.56 0.33
N ARG A 352 4.94 14.28 0.17
CA ARG A 352 6.24 13.83 -0.34
C ARG A 352 6.50 14.31 -1.76
N ILE A 353 5.47 14.40 -2.59
CA ILE A 353 5.57 14.94 -3.95
C ILE A 353 6.07 16.40 -3.99
N PHE A 354 6.03 17.11 -2.86
CA PHE A 354 6.56 18.48 -2.66
C PHE A 354 7.72 18.50 -1.66
N ASN A 355 8.55 17.47 -1.62
CA ASN A 355 9.68 17.37 -0.70
C ASN A 355 9.27 17.57 0.77
N ASN A 356 8.17 16.94 1.18
CA ASN A 356 7.58 17.00 2.51
C ASN A 356 7.11 18.40 2.96
N LYS A 357 6.81 19.31 2.02
CA LYS A 357 6.18 20.60 2.37
C LYS A 357 4.73 20.39 2.82
N MET A 358 4.31 21.24 3.75
CA MET A 358 2.93 21.38 4.23
C MET A 358 2.34 22.66 3.65
N ILE A 359 1.62 22.56 2.55
CA ILE A 359 1.03 23.72 1.86
C ILE A 359 -0.44 23.96 2.20
N GLY A 360 -1.10 22.99 2.80
CA GLY A 360 -2.53 23.06 3.14
C GLY A 360 -3.45 22.93 1.93
N ALA A 361 -4.75 22.74 2.18
CA ALA A 361 -5.75 22.77 1.12
C ALA A 361 -6.07 24.22 0.73
N GLN A 362 -6.32 24.46 -0.57
CA GLN A 362 -6.62 25.77 -1.10
C GLN A 362 -7.89 25.74 -1.95
N PHE A 363 -8.74 26.75 -1.80
CA PHE A 363 -9.89 27.02 -2.65
C PHE A 363 -9.59 28.31 -3.43
N VAL A 364 -9.40 28.19 -4.72
CA VAL A 364 -8.94 29.29 -5.57
C VAL A 364 -10.05 29.71 -6.53
N ASN A 365 -10.22 31.01 -6.72
CA ASN A 365 -11.20 31.63 -7.61
C ASN A 365 -12.65 31.34 -7.23
N ILE A 366 -12.97 31.17 -5.95
CA ILE A 366 -14.37 31.01 -5.52
C ILE A 366 -15.14 32.33 -5.75
N ASP A 367 -16.29 32.23 -6.39
CA ASP A 367 -17.23 33.31 -6.60
C ASP A 367 -18.57 32.97 -5.93
N PHE A 368 -18.93 33.74 -4.91
CA PHE A 368 -20.15 33.47 -4.10
C PHE A 368 -21.47 33.69 -4.85
N ASN A 369 -21.45 34.35 -6.01
CA ASN A 369 -22.63 34.53 -6.85
C ASN A 369 -22.79 33.43 -7.90
N LYS A 370 -21.74 32.66 -8.19
CA LYS A 370 -21.70 31.70 -9.27
C LYS A 370 -21.61 30.28 -8.78
N HIS A 371 -20.73 30.02 -7.81
CA HIS A 371 -20.39 28.67 -7.40
C HIS A 371 -21.34 28.14 -6.33
N SER A 372 -21.94 26.98 -6.60
CA SER A 372 -22.77 26.21 -5.69
C SER A 372 -22.00 25.04 -5.08
N GLU A 373 -22.64 24.26 -4.20
CA GLU A 373 -22.07 23.02 -3.67
C GLU A 373 -21.65 22.03 -4.76
N ALA A 374 -22.43 21.95 -5.87
CA ALA A 374 -22.12 21.08 -7.00
C ALA A 374 -20.77 21.42 -7.66
N HIS A 375 -20.44 22.71 -7.75
CA HIS A 375 -19.14 23.16 -8.25
C HIS A 375 -18.00 22.72 -7.30
N ILE A 376 -18.21 22.82 -5.98
CA ILE A 376 -17.25 22.36 -4.99
C ILE A 376 -17.03 20.85 -5.08
N PHE A 377 -18.11 20.07 -5.26
CA PHE A 377 -18.02 18.62 -5.42
C PHE A 377 -17.21 18.24 -6.66
N ARG A 378 -17.44 18.92 -7.80
CA ARG A 378 -16.67 18.68 -9.01
C ARG A 378 -15.24 19.17 -8.89
N ALA A 379 -15.01 20.39 -8.44
CA ALA A 379 -13.65 20.95 -8.28
C ALA A 379 -12.77 20.13 -7.33
N ALA A 380 -13.36 19.54 -6.28
CA ALA A 380 -12.63 18.64 -5.38
C ALA A 380 -12.17 17.37 -6.10
N GLN A 381 -13.03 16.75 -6.90
CA GLN A 381 -12.70 15.54 -7.66
C GLN A 381 -11.68 15.83 -8.77
N GLU A 382 -11.83 16.95 -9.47
CA GLU A 382 -10.86 17.41 -10.48
C GLU A 382 -9.50 17.73 -9.86
N GLY A 383 -9.45 18.43 -8.72
CA GLY A 383 -8.21 18.72 -8.00
C GLY A 383 -7.48 17.47 -7.53
N ILE A 384 -8.21 16.44 -7.09
CA ILE A 384 -7.63 15.13 -6.77
C ILE A 384 -7.06 14.49 -8.04
N ALA A 385 -7.80 14.48 -9.16
CA ALA A 385 -7.33 13.92 -10.43
C ALA A 385 -6.09 14.65 -10.97
N PHE A 386 -6.03 15.98 -10.85
CA PHE A 386 -4.85 16.77 -11.22
C PHE A 386 -3.63 16.47 -10.34
N THR A 387 -3.84 16.16 -9.07
CA THR A 387 -2.76 15.73 -8.19
C THR A 387 -2.20 14.36 -8.61
N PHE A 388 -3.05 13.44 -9.04
CA PHE A 388 -2.60 12.17 -9.64
C PHE A 388 -1.81 12.42 -10.93
N ARG A 389 -2.22 13.36 -11.78
CA ARG A 389 -1.44 13.74 -12.98
C ARG A 389 -0.08 14.30 -12.59
N TYR A 390 0.01 15.18 -11.61
CA TYR A 390 1.26 15.71 -11.09
C TYR A 390 2.19 14.60 -10.60
N GLY A 391 1.66 13.66 -9.82
CA GLY A 391 2.41 12.49 -9.35
C GLY A 391 2.86 11.58 -10.51
N LEU A 392 1.99 11.34 -11.48
CA LEU A 392 2.35 10.53 -12.65
C LEU A 392 3.44 11.21 -13.50
N ASP A 393 3.45 12.54 -13.59
CA ASP A 393 4.51 13.26 -14.30
C ASP A 393 5.87 13.13 -13.59
N ILE A 394 5.89 13.06 -12.25
CA ILE A 394 7.12 12.69 -11.50
C ILE A 394 7.58 11.28 -11.88
N MET A 395 6.67 10.31 -11.93
CA MET A 395 6.99 8.93 -12.32
C MET A 395 7.45 8.84 -13.79
N ARG A 396 6.84 9.61 -14.69
CA ARG A 396 7.27 9.73 -16.10
C ARG A 396 8.69 10.27 -16.22
N GLY A 397 9.05 11.26 -15.40
CA GLY A 397 10.42 11.77 -15.30
C GLY A 397 11.42 10.71 -14.85
N ASN A 398 10.97 9.68 -14.12
CA ASN A 398 11.75 8.51 -13.71
C ASN A 398 11.61 7.31 -14.68
N GLY A 399 11.06 7.52 -15.89
CA GLY A 399 10.97 6.52 -16.95
C GLY A 399 9.70 5.65 -16.94
N MET A 400 8.71 5.93 -16.11
CA MET A 400 7.47 5.19 -16.03
C MET A 400 6.40 5.78 -16.96
N ASN A 401 6.12 5.13 -18.08
CA ASN A 401 5.16 5.58 -19.09
C ASN A 401 4.07 4.52 -19.33
N PRO A 402 3.02 4.47 -18.49
CA PRO A 402 1.99 3.45 -18.62
C PRO A 402 1.13 3.67 -19.87
N SER A 403 0.79 2.58 -20.57
CA SER A 403 -0.21 2.56 -21.63
C SER A 403 -1.64 2.40 -21.08
N ILE A 404 -1.78 1.84 -19.88
CA ILE A 404 -3.02 1.68 -19.16
C ILE A 404 -2.74 1.68 -17.66
N ILE A 405 -3.64 2.27 -16.86
CA ILE A 405 -3.60 2.18 -15.40
C ILE A 405 -4.70 1.21 -14.96
N ARG A 406 -4.37 0.29 -14.04
CA ARG A 406 -5.33 -0.62 -13.45
C ARG A 406 -5.70 -0.16 -12.05
N ALA A 407 -7.00 -0.20 -11.71
CA ALA A 407 -7.49 0.22 -10.41
C ALA A 407 -8.64 -0.67 -9.91
N GLY A 408 -8.81 -0.75 -8.60
CA GLY A 408 -10.00 -1.36 -8.01
C GLY A 408 -11.23 -0.49 -8.24
N TYR A 409 -12.37 -1.10 -8.58
CA TYR A 409 -13.65 -0.39 -8.67
C TYR A 409 -14.19 -0.11 -7.26
N SER A 410 -13.59 0.88 -6.61
CA SER A 410 -13.85 1.26 -5.22
C SER A 410 -13.46 2.72 -4.97
N ASN A 411 -13.87 3.27 -3.84
CA ASN A 411 -13.54 4.62 -3.39
C ASN A 411 -13.83 5.70 -4.45
N MET A 412 -12.86 6.55 -4.80
CA MET A 412 -13.06 7.62 -5.78
C MET A 412 -13.39 7.09 -7.18
N PHE A 413 -12.90 5.90 -7.56
CA PHE A 413 -13.23 5.28 -8.86
C PHE A 413 -14.69 4.79 -8.97
N LEU A 414 -15.51 4.91 -7.91
CA LEU A 414 -16.96 4.77 -7.99
C LEU A 414 -17.64 6.02 -8.58
N SER A 415 -16.94 7.14 -8.68
CA SER A 415 -17.42 8.36 -9.32
C SER A 415 -17.01 8.41 -10.79
N ASP A 416 -18.00 8.52 -11.68
CA ASP A 416 -17.73 8.73 -13.11
C ASP A 416 -17.07 10.10 -13.35
N VAL A 417 -17.41 11.14 -12.56
CA VAL A 417 -16.79 12.48 -12.64
C VAL A 417 -15.30 12.42 -12.31
N PHE A 418 -14.94 11.72 -11.23
CA PHE A 418 -13.53 11.52 -10.88
C PHE A 418 -12.81 10.71 -11.95
N THR A 419 -13.41 9.60 -12.40
CA THR A 419 -12.79 8.71 -13.40
C THR A 419 -12.58 9.43 -14.73
N GLU A 420 -13.57 10.23 -15.18
CA GLU A 420 -13.45 11.12 -16.35
C GLU A 420 -12.27 12.09 -16.19
N ALA A 421 -12.23 12.81 -15.08
CA ALA A 421 -11.17 13.78 -14.80
C ALA A 421 -9.79 13.10 -14.75
N PHE A 422 -9.70 11.93 -14.11
CA PHE A 422 -8.45 11.16 -13.97
C PHE A 422 -7.91 10.71 -15.33
N VAL A 423 -8.71 10.05 -16.18
CA VAL A 423 -8.24 9.53 -17.48
C VAL A 423 -7.88 10.66 -18.43
N ASN A 424 -8.66 11.74 -18.45
CA ASN A 424 -8.41 12.87 -19.32
C ASN A 424 -7.20 13.72 -18.85
N ALA A 425 -7.05 13.94 -17.54
CA ALA A 425 -5.90 14.67 -17.00
C ALA A 425 -4.59 13.89 -17.19
N THR A 426 -4.58 12.59 -16.92
CA THR A 426 -3.40 11.75 -17.08
C THR A 426 -3.09 11.41 -18.55
N ASN A 427 -4.10 11.51 -19.42
CA ASN A 427 -4.09 11.01 -20.78
C ASN A 427 -3.70 9.53 -20.87
N VAL A 428 -4.22 8.73 -19.93
CA VAL A 428 -3.99 7.27 -19.85
C VAL A 428 -5.33 6.59 -19.55
N PRO A 429 -5.71 5.55 -20.32
CA PRO A 429 -6.88 4.73 -20.02
C PRO A 429 -6.80 4.10 -18.63
N VAL A 430 -7.97 3.89 -18.00
CA VAL A 430 -8.09 3.17 -16.74
C VAL A 430 -8.96 1.94 -16.90
N ALA A 431 -8.44 0.78 -16.49
CA ALA A 431 -9.19 -0.46 -16.38
C ALA A 431 -9.56 -0.71 -14.91
N LEU A 432 -10.85 -0.88 -14.62
CA LEU A 432 -11.41 -1.04 -13.29
C LEU A 432 -11.78 -2.50 -13.02
N TYR A 433 -11.41 -3.00 -11.83
CA TYR A 433 -11.57 -4.41 -11.47
C TYR A 433 -12.25 -4.60 -10.12
N HIS A 434 -12.99 -5.71 -9.95
CA HIS A 434 -13.42 -6.18 -8.63
C HIS A 434 -12.32 -7.02 -8.00
N THR A 435 -11.51 -6.38 -7.17
CA THR A 435 -10.47 -7.04 -6.38
C THR A 435 -10.13 -6.20 -5.14
N ASP A 436 -9.42 -6.81 -4.20
CA ASP A 436 -8.86 -6.16 -3.02
C ASP A 436 -7.61 -6.90 -2.51
N GLY A 437 -7.00 -6.39 -1.45
CA GLY A 437 -5.76 -6.93 -0.89
C GLY A 437 -5.87 -8.38 -0.45
N SER A 438 -6.99 -8.80 0.14
CA SER A 438 -7.17 -10.18 0.58
C SER A 438 -7.35 -11.17 -0.58
N VAL A 439 -8.02 -10.74 -1.67
CA VAL A 439 -8.11 -11.52 -2.92
C VAL A 439 -6.73 -11.63 -3.57
N GLY A 440 -5.98 -10.54 -3.63
CA GLY A 440 -4.59 -10.54 -4.12
C GLY A 440 -3.70 -11.50 -3.36
N ALA A 441 -3.77 -11.50 -2.03
CA ALA A 441 -3.02 -12.43 -1.18
C ALA A 441 -3.39 -13.90 -1.43
N ALA A 442 -4.69 -14.21 -1.64
CA ALA A 442 -5.14 -15.56 -1.99
C ALA A 442 -4.57 -16.01 -3.35
N ILE A 443 -4.63 -15.13 -4.37
CA ILE A 443 -4.05 -15.41 -5.70
C ILE A 443 -2.54 -15.62 -5.58
N GLY A 444 -1.86 -14.76 -4.80
CA GLY A 444 -0.43 -14.91 -4.49
C GLY A 444 -0.10 -16.25 -3.85
N ALA A 445 -0.96 -16.73 -2.93
CA ALA A 445 -0.81 -18.07 -2.34
C ALA A 445 -0.94 -19.18 -3.40
N GLY A 446 -1.86 -19.04 -4.33
CA GLY A 446 -2.04 -19.98 -5.43
C GLY A 446 -0.83 -20.06 -6.36
N ILE A 447 -0.18 -18.92 -6.62
CA ILE A 447 1.07 -18.89 -7.39
C ILE A 447 2.21 -19.55 -6.58
N GLY A 448 2.38 -19.17 -5.32
CA GLY A 448 3.46 -19.68 -4.46
C GLY A 448 3.34 -21.16 -4.12
N SER A 449 2.12 -21.73 -4.10
CA SER A 449 1.88 -23.14 -3.87
C SER A 449 1.99 -24.01 -5.14
N GLY A 450 2.12 -23.38 -6.33
CA GLY A 450 2.06 -24.10 -7.61
C GLY A 450 0.65 -24.53 -8.02
N THR A 451 -0.39 -24.07 -7.31
CA THR A 451 -1.80 -24.25 -7.74
C THR A 451 -2.01 -23.59 -9.11
N TYR A 452 -1.42 -22.43 -9.32
CA TYR A 452 -1.23 -21.80 -10.62
C TYR A 452 0.23 -21.94 -11.06
N LYS A 453 0.46 -22.36 -12.30
CA LYS A 453 1.83 -22.50 -12.86
C LYS A 453 2.60 -21.18 -12.87
N ASN A 454 1.87 -20.09 -13.05
CA ASN A 454 2.41 -18.73 -13.12
C ASN A 454 1.27 -17.70 -12.99
N ALA A 455 1.63 -16.42 -12.96
CA ALA A 455 0.68 -15.32 -12.88
C ALA A 455 -0.27 -15.27 -14.09
N THR A 456 0.18 -15.62 -15.30
CA THR A 456 -0.68 -15.65 -16.49
C THR A 456 -1.86 -16.60 -16.32
N GLU A 457 -1.62 -17.79 -15.75
CA GLU A 457 -2.70 -18.74 -15.45
C GLU A 457 -3.61 -18.20 -14.34
N ALA A 458 -3.03 -17.66 -13.26
CA ALA A 458 -3.79 -17.12 -12.13
C ALA A 458 -4.76 -16.00 -12.55
N PHE A 459 -4.38 -15.19 -13.53
CA PHE A 459 -5.16 -14.06 -14.03
C PHE A 459 -5.86 -14.31 -15.37
N SER A 460 -5.91 -15.57 -15.86
CA SER A 460 -6.52 -15.91 -17.15
C SER A 460 -8.00 -15.51 -17.29
N ASN A 461 -8.74 -15.53 -16.18
CA ASN A 461 -10.14 -15.12 -16.08
C ASN A 461 -10.35 -13.69 -15.58
N PHE A 462 -9.25 -12.94 -15.34
CA PHE A 462 -9.30 -11.61 -14.75
C PHE A 462 -9.63 -10.56 -15.81
N LYS A 463 -10.89 -10.13 -15.84
CA LYS A 463 -11.40 -9.15 -16.81
C LYS A 463 -11.80 -7.85 -16.10
N PRO A 464 -11.53 -6.68 -16.71
CA PRO A 464 -12.02 -5.43 -16.19
C PRO A 464 -13.56 -5.38 -16.27
N ILE A 465 -14.17 -4.76 -15.25
CA ILE A 465 -15.60 -4.42 -15.24
C ILE A 465 -15.88 -3.31 -16.24
N LYS A 466 -14.97 -2.35 -16.31
CA LYS A 466 -15.07 -1.14 -17.12
C LYS A 466 -13.67 -0.70 -17.54
N VAL A 467 -13.54 -0.28 -18.80
CA VAL A 467 -12.37 0.46 -19.27
C VAL A 467 -12.85 1.85 -19.66
N VAL A 468 -12.18 2.87 -19.16
CA VAL A 468 -12.49 4.27 -19.46
C VAL A 468 -11.32 4.88 -20.22
N GLU A 469 -11.60 5.35 -21.43
CA GLU A 469 -10.63 5.95 -22.33
C GLU A 469 -10.64 7.49 -22.22
N PRO A 470 -9.50 8.16 -22.43
CA PRO A 470 -9.49 9.61 -22.55
C PRO A 470 -10.35 10.08 -23.75
N SER A 471 -11.29 10.99 -23.50
CA SER A 471 -12.21 11.54 -24.53
C SER A 471 -12.01 13.04 -24.73
N ASN A 472 -11.43 13.75 -23.75
CA ASN A 472 -11.17 15.19 -23.78
C ASN A 472 -9.82 15.55 -23.17
N ALA A 473 -8.77 14.80 -23.49
CA ALA A 473 -7.43 14.99 -22.92
C ALA A 473 -6.89 16.43 -23.14
N LYS A 474 -7.17 17.04 -24.30
CA LYS A 474 -6.73 18.42 -24.59
C LYS A 474 -7.38 19.42 -23.62
N GLY A 475 -8.69 19.39 -23.44
CA GLY A 475 -9.39 20.29 -22.52
C GLY A 475 -8.94 20.12 -21.07
N PHE A 476 -8.81 18.88 -20.61
CA PHE A 476 -8.32 18.62 -19.25
C PHE A 476 -6.83 18.95 -19.06
N ASN A 477 -6.01 18.86 -20.09
CA ASN A 477 -4.63 19.35 -20.01
C ASN A 477 -4.57 20.87 -19.84
N GLU A 478 -5.42 21.64 -20.51
CA GLU A 478 -5.52 23.09 -20.31
C GLU A 478 -5.95 23.42 -18.86
N LEU A 479 -6.97 22.73 -18.35
CA LEU A 479 -7.42 22.86 -16.96
C LEU A 479 -6.33 22.48 -15.94
N TYR A 480 -5.58 21.40 -16.21
CA TYR A 480 -4.46 21.01 -15.37
C TYR A 480 -3.34 22.06 -15.34
N LEU A 481 -2.99 22.64 -16.49
CA LEU A 481 -1.94 23.68 -16.55
C LEU A 481 -2.35 24.94 -15.76
N ASP A 482 -3.60 25.36 -15.82
CA ASP A 482 -4.12 26.46 -15.01
C ASP A 482 -4.13 26.14 -13.51
N TRP A 483 -4.54 24.91 -13.15
CA TRP A 483 -4.47 24.42 -11.78
C TRP A 483 -3.03 24.35 -11.28
N HIS A 484 -2.10 23.83 -12.07
CA HIS A 484 -0.67 23.74 -11.76
C HIS A 484 -0.04 25.13 -11.54
N LYS A 485 -0.34 26.09 -12.41
CA LYS A 485 0.08 27.48 -12.25
C LYS A 485 -0.43 28.12 -10.94
N SER A 486 -1.63 27.74 -10.52
CA SER A 486 -2.16 28.18 -9.23
C SER A 486 -1.46 27.49 -8.06
N LEU A 487 -1.12 26.20 -8.19
CA LEU A 487 -0.36 25.44 -7.21
C LEU A 487 1.06 26.02 -6.99
N GLU A 488 1.76 26.43 -8.06
CA GLU A 488 3.12 27.00 -7.98
C GLU A 488 3.23 28.21 -7.03
N LYS A 489 2.13 28.92 -6.78
CA LYS A 489 2.12 30.06 -5.85
C LYS A 489 2.29 29.63 -4.38
N TYR A 490 2.11 28.35 -4.08
CA TYR A 490 2.17 27.79 -2.73
C TYR A 490 3.41 26.87 -2.54
N LEU A 491 4.12 26.53 -3.60
CA LEU A 491 5.35 25.74 -3.57
C LEU A 491 6.58 26.62 -3.41
#